data_92357a8f674def170223b154636ab4d4
#
_entry.id   92357a8f674def170223b154636ab4d4
#
_cell.length_a   1.000
_cell.length_b   1.000
_cell.length_c   1.000
_cell.angle_alpha   90.00
_cell.angle_beta   90.00
_cell.angle_gamma   90.00
#
_symmetry.space_group_name_H-M   'P 1'
#
loop_
_entity.id
_entity.type
_entity.pdbx_description
1 polymer ?
#
loop_
_entity_poly.entity_id
_entity_poly.type
_entity_poly.pdbx_seq_one_letter_code
_entity_poly.pdbx_strand_id
1 'polypeptide(L)'
;MSRRKIKRVTQKPKSYGDEKPQFPTVTIRPNGVNKIHNVKQNIQKRTFKTKTGPLLDPVKSPINFLRSEFANINKDICFVVGGGPSLNGFDFSSLNGFDTIAINKAVEYIQNPTYFITTDYSYFTKASLPIDQIKLKTQKSYFVANMSHDYMKLKRGQIVDTRRNFVYEDLYKYDGVIQSYNKDKFSSTINEFSHGENSGHCGIQLALLLGYKKIYLLGFDLNNTGQSHFHQSYRDRDQKSFKQRVGGYGETLLKSLAQYTGSQKIINLSGQSILTSSPHIKTESFNDIIKDKLTLQTKVNPNDNSTLNNLMVVGYYTVNTPYEEEAQNLIRSLNKLGINHNVIGVKTLGNWQANTRFKAGFMLDMLVKWPKHRLLYVDVDAVVHKMPDLFKNYKCDIAVRWQDFRWRKNECLSGTIYMENNERTKRICQLWRDINVKEGNESNRMEQWNLDTVINQMKKEDPNFTYKNLPPEYTMIFDSMRGMYPNINPVIEHFQASRRFKKDVNEK
;
A
#
# COMPACT_ATOMS: atom_id res chain seq x y z
N MET A 1 66.82 3.34 -4.86
CA MET A 1 65.65 2.83 -4.08
C MET A 1 64.47 2.66 -4.99
N SER A 2 64.07 1.42 -5.21
CA SER A 2 63.18 0.93 -6.25
C SER A 2 61.71 1.18 -5.90
N ARG A 3 60.96 1.86 -6.79
CA ARG A 3 59.49 1.96 -6.70
C ARG A 3 58.82 0.75 -7.35
N ARG A 4 58.25 -0.16 -6.53
CA ARG A 4 57.39 -1.24 -7.02
C ARG A 4 56.04 -0.66 -7.47
N LYS A 5 55.74 -0.82 -8.77
CA LYS A 5 54.42 -0.59 -9.36
C LYS A 5 53.49 -1.74 -8.97
N ILE A 6 52.42 -1.42 -8.22
CA ILE A 6 51.32 -2.34 -7.96
C ILE A 6 50.37 -2.30 -9.18
N LYS A 7 50.30 -3.40 -9.92
CA LYS A 7 49.28 -3.61 -10.97
C LYS A 7 47.91 -3.86 -10.27
N ARG A 8 46.99 -2.93 -10.39
CA ARG A 8 45.59 -3.19 -10.09
C ARG A 8 45.02 -4.10 -11.17
N VAL A 9 44.65 -5.32 -10.79
CA VAL A 9 43.83 -6.21 -11.61
C VAL A 9 42.37 -5.81 -11.35
N THR A 10 41.78 -5.09 -12.30
CA THR A 10 40.34 -4.82 -12.29
C THR A 10 39.65 -6.03 -12.91
N GLN A 11 39.12 -6.92 -12.10
CA GLN A 11 38.16 -7.91 -12.57
C GLN A 11 36.81 -7.18 -12.82
N LYS A 12 36.41 -7.11 -14.08
CA LYS A 12 35.05 -6.72 -14.47
C LYS A 12 34.07 -7.78 -13.98
N PRO A 13 32.96 -7.44 -13.35
CA PRO A 13 31.93 -8.42 -13.02
C PRO A 13 31.39 -9.02 -14.33
N LYS A 14 31.39 -10.33 -14.44
CA LYS A 14 30.75 -11.05 -15.56
C LYS A 14 29.24 -10.73 -15.57
N SER A 15 28.79 -10.02 -16.61
CA SER A 15 27.38 -9.80 -16.85
C SER A 15 26.71 -11.14 -17.20
N TYR A 16 25.69 -11.50 -16.44
CA TYR A 16 24.83 -12.65 -16.69
C TYR A 16 24.01 -12.37 -17.95
N GLY A 17 24.43 -12.82 -19.12
CA GLY A 17 23.58 -12.68 -20.31
C GLY A 17 24.24 -12.58 -21.68
N ASP A 18 25.58 -12.53 -21.78
CA ASP A 18 26.26 -12.20 -23.04
C ASP A 18 26.63 -13.42 -23.96
N GLU A 19 26.09 -14.61 -23.70
CA GLU A 19 26.23 -15.70 -24.64
C GLU A 19 25.10 -15.68 -25.67
N LYS A 20 25.45 -15.29 -26.89
CA LYS A 20 24.60 -15.46 -28.08
C LYS A 20 24.30 -16.95 -28.26
N PRO A 21 23.06 -17.33 -28.67
CA PRO A 21 22.81 -18.71 -29.07
C PRO A 21 23.69 -19.06 -30.28
N GLN A 22 24.55 -20.01 -30.09
CA GLN A 22 25.31 -20.59 -31.22
C GLN A 22 24.35 -21.46 -32.01
N PHE A 23 24.02 -21.03 -33.23
CA PHE A 23 23.33 -21.86 -34.20
C PHE A 23 24.32 -22.91 -34.75
N PRO A 24 23.87 -24.14 -35.06
CA PRO A 24 24.74 -25.17 -35.64
C PRO A 24 25.23 -24.70 -37.00
N THR A 25 26.53 -24.66 -37.17
CA THR A 25 27.16 -24.35 -38.48
C THR A 25 27.10 -25.59 -39.32
N VAL A 26 26.38 -25.55 -40.44
CA VAL A 26 26.38 -26.61 -41.45
C VAL A 26 27.49 -26.32 -42.41
N THR A 27 28.53 -27.19 -42.43
CA THR A 27 29.63 -27.12 -43.41
C THR A 27 29.30 -28.03 -44.57
N ILE A 28 29.02 -27.46 -45.73
CA ILE A 28 28.82 -28.21 -46.99
C ILE A 28 30.20 -28.47 -47.61
N ARG A 29 30.53 -29.72 -47.86
CA ARG A 29 31.74 -30.12 -48.63
C ARG A 29 31.36 -30.38 -50.11
N PRO A 30 32.32 -30.22 -51.04
CA PRO A 30 32.03 -30.24 -52.48
C PRO A 30 31.57 -31.58 -53.05
N ASN A 31 31.46 -32.64 -52.28
CA ASN A 31 31.12 -33.98 -52.79
C ASN A 31 29.79 -34.55 -52.30
N GLY A 32 28.86 -33.71 -51.93
CA GLY A 32 27.44 -34.11 -51.77
C GLY A 32 27.09 -35.10 -50.64
N VAL A 33 28.00 -35.38 -49.72
CA VAL A 33 27.68 -36.26 -48.57
C VAL A 33 27.55 -35.45 -47.31
N ASN A 34 26.32 -35.21 -46.91
CA ASN A 34 26.03 -34.58 -45.64
C ASN A 34 26.30 -35.54 -44.49
N LYS A 35 27.48 -35.46 -43.86
CA LYS A 35 27.67 -36.06 -42.53
C LYS A 35 27.19 -35.07 -41.48
N ILE A 36 26.03 -35.37 -40.92
CA ILE A 36 25.56 -34.72 -39.69
C ILE A 36 26.50 -35.21 -38.58
N HIS A 37 27.50 -34.43 -38.24
CA HIS A 37 28.21 -34.65 -37.00
C HIS A 37 27.26 -34.28 -35.85
N ASN A 38 26.78 -35.29 -35.14
CA ASN A 38 26.23 -35.11 -33.81
C ASN A 38 27.34 -34.53 -32.94
N VAL A 39 27.49 -33.21 -33.00
CA VAL A 39 28.03 -32.46 -31.87
C VAL A 39 27.07 -32.79 -30.74
N LYS A 40 27.50 -33.63 -29.79
CA LYS A 40 26.87 -33.70 -28.48
C LYS A 40 26.84 -32.25 -28.00
N GLN A 41 25.79 -31.57 -28.34
CA GLN A 41 25.46 -30.34 -27.67
C GLN A 41 25.31 -30.73 -26.21
N ASN A 42 26.33 -30.43 -25.42
CA ASN A 42 26.05 -29.95 -24.07
C ASN A 42 25.26 -28.66 -24.24
N ILE A 43 24.03 -28.80 -24.74
CA ILE A 43 22.95 -28.02 -24.27
C ILE A 43 22.90 -28.42 -22.79
N GLN A 44 23.75 -27.80 -21.96
CA GLN A 44 23.26 -27.43 -20.68
C GLN A 44 21.95 -26.75 -21.03
N LYS A 45 20.88 -27.57 -21.03
CA LYS A 45 19.54 -27.01 -20.80
C LYS A 45 19.80 -26.03 -19.69
N ARG A 46 19.90 -24.74 -20.03
CA ARG A 46 19.66 -23.70 -19.04
C ARG A 46 18.22 -23.99 -18.62
N THR A 47 18.09 -25.00 -17.81
CA THR A 47 17.07 -25.03 -16.85
C THR A 47 17.29 -23.70 -16.17
N PHE A 48 16.48 -22.67 -16.62
CA PHE A 48 16.01 -21.79 -15.60
C PHE A 48 15.65 -22.76 -14.49
N LYS A 49 16.44 -22.79 -13.42
CA LYS A 49 15.98 -23.33 -12.15
C LYS A 49 14.92 -22.36 -11.67
N THR A 50 13.89 -22.22 -12.48
CA THR A 50 12.56 -22.05 -11.98
C THR A 50 12.50 -23.19 -10.99
N LYS A 51 12.33 -22.89 -9.73
CA LYS A 51 11.89 -23.91 -8.78
C LYS A 51 10.57 -24.41 -9.34
N THR A 52 10.61 -25.29 -10.36
CA THR A 52 9.49 -26.09 -10.80
C THR A 52 9.34 -27.14 -9.74
N GLY A 53 8.89 -26.71 -8.58
CA GLY A 53 8.42 -27.61 -7.55
C GLY A 53 7.24 -28.41 -8.09
N PRO A 54 6.88 -29.49 -7.46
CA PRO A 54 5.63 -30.16 -7.76
C PRO A 54 4.49 -29.15 -7.67
N LEU A 55 3.44 -29.33 -8.50
CA LEU A 55 2.23 -28.52 -8.41
C LEU A 55 1.80 -28.40 -6.96
N LEU A 56 1.62 -27.17 -6.48
CA LEU A 56 1.17 -26.93 -5.11
C LEU A 56 -0.16 -27.64 -4.86
N ASP A 57 -0.32 -28.14 -3.66
CA ASP A 57 -1.60 -28.66 -3.22
C ASP A 57 -2.58 -27.48 -3.06
N PRO A 58 -3.71 -27.44 -3.79
CA PRO A 58 -4.68 -26.35 -3.68
C PRO A 58 -5.27 -26.18 -2.27
N VAL A 59 -5.29 -27.26 -1.49
CA VAL A 59 -5.78 -27.25 -0.10
C VAL A 59 -4.75 -26.60 0.84
N LYS A 60 -3.45 -26.82 0.59
CA LYS A 60 -2.36 -26.26 1.41
C LYS A 60 -2.01 -24.82 1.04
N SER A 61 -2.10 -24.47 -0.24
CA SER A 61 -1.72 -23.17 -0.76
C SER A 61 -2.70 -22.70 -1.83
N PRO A 62 -3.97 -22.42 -1.46
CA PRO A 62 -5.00 -22.06 -2.41
C PRO A 62 -4.74 -20.68 -3.00
N ILE A 63 -4.84 -20.57 -4.32
CA ILE A 63 -4.86 -19.29 -5.03
C ILE A 63 -6.27 -18.69 -4.87
N ASN A 64 -6.33 -17.46 -4.37
CA ASN A 64 -7.59 -16.73 -4.29
C ASN A 64 -7.96 -16.15 -5.67
N PHE A 65 -8.66 -16.95 -6.48
CA PHE A 65 -9.19 -16.47 -7.76
C PHE A 65 -10.41 -15.59 -7.52
N LEU A 66 -10.31 -14.33 -7.93
CA LEU A 66 -11.44 -13.41 -7.88
C LEU A 66 -12.44 -13.76 -8.97
N ARG A 67 -13.67 -14.11 -8.57
CA ARG A 67 -14.77 -14.50 -9.47
C ARG A 67 -16.05 -13.69 -9.22
N SER A 68 -16.07 -12.92 -8.15
CA SER A 68 -17.18 -12.02 -7.82
C SER A 68 -16.78 -10.58 -8.04
N GLU A 69 -17.74 -9.74 -8.35
CA GLU A 69 -17.54 -8.31 -8.53
C GLU A 69 -16.93 -7.66 -7.28
N PHE A 70 -16.13 -6.63 -7.51
CA PHE A 70 -15.68 -5.78 -6.42
C PHE A 70 -16.86 -5.03 -5.82
N ALA A 71 -16.87 -4.89 -4.50
CA ALA A 71 -17.84 -4.00 -3.87
C ALA A 71 -17.61 -2.57 -4.40
N ASN A 72 -18.68 -1.94 -4.85
CA ASN A 72 -18.60 -0.54 -5.26
C ASN A 72 -18.27 0.32 -4.06
N ILE A 73 -17.07 0.89 -4.05
CA ILE A 73 -16.57 1.69 -2.93
C ILE A 73 -17.09 3.13 -2.93
N ASN A 74 -17.79 3.55 -4.00
CA ASN A 74 -18.37 4.89 -4.18
C ASN A 74 -17.42 6.05 -3.78
N LYS A 75 -16.14 5.89 -4.07
CA LYS A 75 -15.10 6.89 -3.77
C LYS A 75 -14.92 7.85 -4.94
N ASP A 76 -14.50 9.07 -4.64
CA ASP A 76 -14.46 10.12 -5.65
C ASP A 76 -13.27 9.99 -6.59
N ILE A 77 -12.07 9.71 -6.06
CA ILE A 77 -10.81 9.86 -6.81
C ILE A 77 -9.87 8.69 -6.56
N CYS A 78 -9.22 8.23 -7.65
CA CYS A 78 -8.09 7.32 -7.61
C CYS A 78 -6.98 7.79 -8.54
N PHE A 79 -5.72 7.69 -8.09
CA PHE A 79 -4.54 7.84 -8.93
C PHE A 79 -4.02 6.47 -9.34
N VAL A 80 -3.98 6.19 -10.63
CA VAL A 80 -3.34 5.00 -11.19
C VAL A 80 -1.93 5.40 -11.61
N VAL A 81 -0.93 4.83 -10.94
CA VAL A 81 0.46 5.28 -11.06
C VAL A 81 1.28 4.24 -11.81
N GLY A 82 1.70 4.58 -13.01
CA GLY A 82 2.55 3.79 -13.88
C GLY A 82 4.04 4.03 -13.64
N GLY A 83 4.84 3.67 -14.64
CA GLY A 83 6.31 3.76 -14.58
C GLY A 83 6.92 4.80 -15.53
N GLY A 84 6.13 5.63 -16.20
CA GLY A 84 6.61 6.51 -17.27
C GLY A 84 7.56 7.61 -16.80
N PRO A 85 8.45 8.10 -17.69
CA PRO A 85 9.49 9.07 -17.35
C PRO A 85 8.96 10.46 -16.93
N SER A 86 7.70 10.81 -17.18
CA SER A 86 7.07 12.02 -16.66
C SER A 86 7.04 12.09 -15.13
N LEU A 87 7.28 10.97 -14.44
CA LEU A 87 7.43 10.92 -12.99
C LEU A 87 8.86 11.16 -12.51
N ASN A 88 9.79 11.52 -13.38
CA ASN A 88 11.15 11.86 -12.99
C ASN A 88 11.14 13.12 -12.11
N GLY A 89 11.65 13.00 -10.88
CA GLY A 89 11.60 14.10 -9.90
C GLY A 89 10.20 14.34 -9.28
N PHE A 90 9.22 13.49 -9.53
CA PHE A 90 7.89 13.62 -8.93
C PHE A 90 7.94 13.36 -7.41
N ASP A 91 7.33 14.26 -6.65
CA ASP A 91 7.16 14.06 -5.20
C ASP A 91 5.96 13.16 -4.92
N PHE A 92 6.23 11.88 -4.70
CA PHE A 92 5.21 10.87 -4.38
C PHE A 92 4.50 11.13 -3.03
N SER A 93 5.07 11.96 -2.16
CA SER A 93 4.40 12.34 -0.90
C SER A 93 3.13 13.16 -1.15
N SER A 94 3.04 13.83 -2.30
CA SER A 94 1.86 14.57 -2.74
C SER A 94 0.63 13.68 -3.00
N LEU A 95 0.83 12.36 -3.13
CA LEU A 95 -0.25 11.38 -3.24
C LEU A 95 -0.78 10.89 -1.88
N ASN A 96 -0.17 11.32 -0.77
CA ASN A 96 -0.63 10.92 0.56
C ASN A 96 -2.07 11.39 0.81
N GLY A 97 -2.88 10.47 1.31
CA GLY A 97 -4.31 10.74 1.56
C GLY A 97 -5.23 10.50 0.36
N PHE A 98 -4.69 10.14 -0.81
CA PHE A 98 -5.48 9.69 -1.95
C PHE A 98 -5.42 8.18 -2.12
N ASP A 99 -6.49 7.60 -2.64
CA ASP A 99 -6.43 6.22 -3.10
C ASP A 99 -5.53 6.12 -4.33
N THR A 100 -4.63 5.15 -4.28
CA THR A 100 -3.66 4.93 -5.35
C THR A 100 -3.64 3.45 -5.77
N ILE A 101 -3.52 3.21 -7.06
CA ILE A 101 -3.21 1.90 -7.63
C ILE A 101 -1.79 1.95 -8.17
N ALA A 102 -0.87 1.33 -7.46
CA ALA A 102 0.52 1.24 -7.85
C ALA A 102 0.72 0.10 -8.86
N ILE A 103 1.33 0.41 -10.00
CA ILE A 103 1.63 -0.55 -11.06
C ILE A 103 3.10 -0.90 -11.00
N ASN A 104 3.42 -2.20 -10.89
CA ASN A 104 4.79 -2.69 -10.88
C ASN A 104 5.68 -1.91 -9.89
N LYS A 105 6.78 -1.33 -10.35
CA LYS A 105 7.75 -0.63 -9.50
C LYS A 105 7.25 0.66 -8.88
N ALA A 106 6.14 1.24 -9.30
CA ALA A 106 5.56 2.40 -8.65
C ALA A 106 5.27 2.14 -7.16
N VAL A 107 4.99 0.88 -6.77
CA VAL A 107 4.79 0.47 -5.38
C VAL A 107 5.99 0.76 -4.46
N GLU A 108 7.19 0.81 -5.01
CA GLU A 108 8.41 1.08 -4.23
C GLU A 108 8.51 2.55 -3.81
N TYR A 109 7.94 3.46 -4.58
CA TYR A 109 8.05 4.92 -4.43
C TYR A 109 6.85 5.54 -3.71
N ILE A 110 5.65 4.97 -3.84
CA ILE A 110 4.47 5.42 -3.09
C ILE A 110 4.56 4.89 -1.67
N GLN A 111 4.38 5.75 -0.68
CA GLN A 111 4.57 5.38 0.72
C GLN A 111 3.59 4.31 1.20
N ASN A 112 2.29 4.49 0.93
CA ASN A 112 1.23 3.57 1.33
C ASN A 112 0.18 3.48 0.21
N PRO A 113 0.46 2.78 -0.90
CA PRO A 113 -0.51 2.66 -1.98
C PRO A 113 -1.73 1.84 -1.51
N THR A 114 -2.92 2.25 -1.92
CA THR A 114 -4.15 1.54 -1.58
C THR A 114 -4.18 0.16 -2.22
N TYR A 115 -3.81 0.11 -3.51
CA TYR A 115 -3.78 -1.14 -4.27
C TYR A 115 -2.44 -1.30 -4.99
N PHE A 116 -2.04 -2.54 -5.13
CA PHE A 116 -0.97 -2.96 -6.03
C PHE A 116 -1.53 -3.89 -7.10
N ILE A 117 -1.12 -3.70 -8.36
CA ILE A 117 -1.51 -4.58 -9.46
C ILE A 117 -0.33 -4.84 -10.41
N THR A 118 -0.22 -6.07 -10.88
CA THR A 118 0.77 -6.47 -11.88
C THR A 118 0.27 -7.62 -12.75
N THR A 119 0.77 -7.67 -13.99
CA THR A 119 0.67 -8.83 -14.89
C THR A 119 2.00 -9.55 -15.00
N ASP A 120 3.06 -9.00 -14.48
CA ASP A 120 4.43 -9.46 -14.71
C ASP A 120 4.91 -10.40 -13.59
N TYR A 121 4.81 -11.70 -13.85
CA TYR A 121 5.35 -12.69 -12.93
C TYR A 121 6.87 -12.55 -12.75
N SER A 122 7.58 -12.12 -13.79
CA SER A 122 9.04 -11.93 -13.70
C SER A 122 9.40 -10.77 -12.78
N TYR A 123 8.48 -9.89 -12.46
CA TYR A 123 8.65 -8.83 -11.47
C TYR A 123 9.14 -9.41 -10.13
N PHE A 124 8.53 -10.49 -9.66
CA PHE A 124 8.82 -11.09 -8.35
C PHE A 124 10.07 -11.96 -8.34
N THR A 125 10.45 -12.51 -9.47
CA THR A 125 11.67 -13.35 -9.58
C THR A 125 12.94 -12.52 -9.77
N LYS A 126 12.82 -11.24 -10.11
CA LYS A 126 13.94 -10.38 -10.53
C LYS A 126 13.90 -8.98 -9.92
N ALA A 127 12.85 -8.64 -9.21
CA ALA A 127 12.65 -7.30 -8.67
C ALA A 127 13.10 -7.19 -7.22
N SER A 128 13.26 -5.96 -6.82
CA SER A 128 13.81 -5.56 -5.55
C SER A 128 12.87 -5.80 -4.36
N LEU A 129 11.54 -5.85 -4.58
CA LEU A 129 10.56 -5.96 -3.50
C LEU A 129 9.76 -7.27 -3.59
N PRO A 130 9.95 -8.23 -2.68
CA PRO A 130 9.12 -9.44 -2.60
C PRO A 130 7.64 -9.11 -2.32
N ILE A 131 6.71 -10.00 -2.75
CA ILE A 131 5.27 -9.81 -2.54
C ILE A 131 4.92 -9.61 -1.05
N ASP A 132 5.60 -10.30 -0.15
CA ASP A 132 5.38 -10.17 1.29
C ASP A 132 5.68 -8.74 1.79
N GLN A 133 6.70 -8.07 1.22
CA GLN A 133 7.01 -6.67 1.51
C GLN A 133 6.03 -5.70 0.83
N ILE A 134 5.55 -6.03 -0.36
CA ILE A 134 4.51 -5.25 -1.03
C ILE A 134 3.22 -5.25 -0.21
N LYS A 135 2.81 -6.40 0.30
CA LYS A 135 1.64 -6.52 1.17
C LYS A 135 1.73 -5.71 2.46
N LEU A 136 2.93 -5.46 2.96
CA LEU A 136 3.11 -4.57 4.12
C LEU A 136 2.88 -3.09 3.80
N LYS A 137 3.00 -2.71 2.53
CA LYS A 137 2.82 -1.33 2.08
C LYS A 137 1.40 -1.06 1.54
N THR A 138 0.73 -2.08 1.03
CA THR A 138 -0.55 -1.96 0.31
C THR A 138 -1.70 -2.54 1.12
N GLN A 139 -2.89 -1.98 0.95
CA GLN A 139 -4.09 -2.55 1.55
C GLN A 139 -4.51 -3.84 0.83
N LYS A 140 -4.37 -3.88 -0.50
CA LYS A 140 -4.67 -5.06 -1.34
C LYS A 140 -3.68 -5.20 -2.48
N SER A 141 -3.36 -6.42 -2.82
CA SER A 141 -2.45 -6.78 -3.90
C SER A 141 -3.12 -7.75 -4.89
N TYR A 142 -3.04 -7.43 -6.19
CA TYR A 142 -3.67 -8.22 -7.24
C TYR A 142 -2.67 -8.63 -8.31
N PHE A 143 -2.76 -9.89 -8.72
CA PHE A 143 -2.07 -10.40 -9.89
C PHE A 143 -3.08 -10.64 -11.01
N VAL A 144 -2.79 -10.16 -12.22
CA VAL A 144 -3.62 -10.44 -13.39
C VAL A 144 -2.95 -11.51 -14.24
N ALA A 145 -3.60 -12.68 -14.27
CA ALA A 145 -3.16 -13.80 -15.07
C ALA A 145 -3.74 -13.71 -16.48
N ASN A 146 -2.87 -13.48 -17.46
CA ASN A 146 -3.29 -13.49 -18.86
C ASN A 146 -3.53 -14.92 -19.34
N MET A 147 -4.80 -15.29 -19.43
CA MET A 147 -5.26 -16.63 -19.87
C MET A 147 -5.64 -16.67 -21.36
N SER A 148 -5.40 -15.61 -22.12
CA SER A 148 -5.76 -15.55 -23.56
C SER A 148 -4.89 -16.46 -24.45
N HIS A 149 -3.79 -16.97 -23.91
CA HIS A 149 -2.89 -17.84 -24.64
C HIS A 149 -3.16 -19.32 -24.37
N ASP A 150 -3.20 -20.15 -25.42
CA ASP A 150 -3.48 -21.58 -25.32
C ASP A 150 -2.52 -22.37 -24.44
N TYR A 151 -1.32 -21.86 -24.20
CA TYR A 151 -0.34 -22.48 -23.31
C TYR A 151 -0.52 -22.10 -21.84
N MET A 152 -1.36 -21.12 -21.52
CA MET A 152 -1.70 -20.77 -20.15
C MET A 152 -2.90 -21.62 -19.70
N LYS A 153 -2.71 -22.46 -18.73
CA LYS A 153 -3.72 -23.41 -18.25
C LYS A 153 -3.89 -23.34 -16.74
N LEU A 154 -5.13 -23.54 -16.33
CA LEU A 154 -5.45 -23.80 -14.93
C LEU A 154 -5.39 -25.33 -14.68
N LYS A 155 -4.43 -25.79 -13.85
CA LYS A 155 -4.27 -27.20 -13.47
C LYS A 155 -4.21 -27.30 -11.95
N ARG A 156 -5.08 -28.12 -11.36
CA ARG A 156 -5.15 -28.35 -9.91
C ARG A 156 -5.18 -27.05 -9.09
N GLY A 157 -5.92 -26.04 -9.55
CA GLY A 157 -6.01 -24.75 -8.90
C GLY A 157 -4.79 -23.84 -9.06
N GLN A 158 -3.83 -24.18 -9.92
CA GLN A 158 -2.63 -23.39 -10.20
C GLN A 158 -2.59 -22.95 -11.65
N ILE A 159 -1.92 -21.80 -11.91
CA ILE A 159 -1.68 -21.30 -13.26
C ILE A 159 -0.35 -21.86 -13.76
N VAL A 160 -0.38 -22.48 -14.95
CA VAL A 160 0.76 -23.17 -15.54
C VAL A 160 0.98 -22.67 -16.96
N ASP A 161 2.22 -22.27 -17.29
CA ASP A 161 2.69 -22.12 -18.68
C ASP A 161 3.14 -23.51 -19.19
N THR A 162 2.27 -24.15 -19.96
CA THR A 162 2.53 -25.51 -20.45
C THR A 162 3.67 -25.57 -21.46
N ARG A 163 3.96 -24.46 -22.17
CA ARG A 163 5.07 -24.35 -23.13
C ARG A 163 6.43 -24.42 -22.42
N ARG A 164 6.53 -23.84 -21.21
CA ARG A 164 7.75 -23.79 -20.41
C ARG A 164 7.76 -24.81 -19.28
N ASN A 165 6.69 -25.58 -19.12
CA ASN A 165 6.44 -26.42 -17.94
C ASN A 165 6.68 -25.66 -16.63
N PHE A 166 6.10 -24.46 -16.53
CA PHE A 166 6.33 -23.53 -15.44
C PHE A 166 5.06 -23.32 -14.63
N VAL A 167 5.15 -23.43 -13.30
CA VAL A 167 4.07 -23.16 -12.36
C VAL A 167 4.29 -21.79 -11.72
N TYR A 168 3.25 -21.00 -11.67
CA TYR A 168 3.26 -19.69 -10.98
C TYR A 168 2.98 -19.91 -9.48
N GLU A 169 4.04 -20.29 -8.74
CA GLU A 169 3.92 -20.79 -7.37
C GLU A 169 3.44 -19.74 -6.35
N ASP A 170 3.93 -18.49 -6.45
CA ASP A 170 3.70 -17.46 -5.44
C ASP A 170 2.35 -16.73 -5.57
N LEU A 171 1.48 -17.16 -6.48
CA LEU A 171 0.20 -16.47 -6.69
C LEU A 171 -0.75 -16.54 -5.50
N TYR A 172 -0.63 -17.53 -4.66
CA TYR A 172 -1.41 -17.66 -3.42
C TYR A 172 -1.08 -16.56 -2.40
N LYS A 173 0.04 -15.88 -2.54
CA LYS A 173 0.46 -14.77 -1.67
C LYS A 173 -0.29 -13.46 -1.95
N TYR A 174 -0.90 -13.33 -3.12
CA TYR A 174 -1.71 -12.16 -3.46
C TYR A 174 -3.06 -12.19 -2.75
N ASP A 175 -3.61 -11.02 -2.46
CA ASP A 175 -4.97 -10.91 -1.94
C ASP A 175 -6.02 -11.37 -2.97
N GLY A 176 -5.66 -11.31 -4.25
CA GLY A 176 -6.49 -11.86 -5.31
C GLY A 176 -5.76 -12.06 -6.63
N VAL A 177 -6.17 -13.10 -7.36
CA VAL A 177 -5.72 -13.38 -8.73
C VAL A 177 -6.90 -13.23 -9.68
N ILE A 178 -6.76 -12.33 -10.65
CA ILE A 178 -7.76 -12.03 -11.67
C ILE A 178 -7.37 -12.79 -12.94
N GLN A 179 -8.26 -13.62 -13.44
CA GLN A 179 -8.09 -14.26 -14.74
C GLN A 179 -8.57 -13.33 -15.84
N SER A 180 -7.71 -13.08 -16.82
CA SER A 180 -8.04 -12.20 -17.95
C SER A 180 -7.90 -12.92 -19.28
N TYR A 181 -8.92 -12.77 -20.13
CA TYR A 181 -9.00 -13.40 -21.44
C TYR A 181 -9.06 -12.38 -22.58
N ASN A 182 -9.48 -11.15 -22.30
CA ASN A 182 -9.60 -10.07 -23.27
C ASN A 182 -8.37 -9.18 -23.26
N LYS A 183 -8.12 -8.43 -24.37
CA LYS A 183 -6.93 -7.57 -24.41
C LYS A 183 -7.18 -6.09 -24.72
N ASP A 184 -8.15 -5.72 -25.51
CA ASP A 184 -8.30 -4.37 -26.07
C ASP A 184 -9.66 -3.72 -25.84
N LYS A 185 -10.27 -3.96 -24.69
CA LYS A 185 -11.47 -3.26 -24.23
C LYS A 185 -11.48 -3.14 -22.70
N PHE A 186 -12.15 -2.16 -22.16
CA PHE A 186 -12.54 -2.16 -20.75
C PHE A 186 -13.86 -2.88 -20.57
N SER A 187 -13.94 -3.67 -19.51
CA SER A 187 -15.10 -4.49 -19.17
C SER A 187 -15.78 -3.94 -17.92
N SER A 188 -17.09 -4.12 -17.83
CA SER A 188 -17.89 -3.74 -16.66
C SER A 188 -17.92 -4.83 -15.58
N THR A 189 -17.36 -6.01 -15.87
CA THR A 189 -17.36 -7.15 -14.95
C THR A 189 -15.97 -7.75 -14.78
N ILE A 190 -15.72 -8.35 -13.62
CA ILE A 190 -14.45 -9.01 -13.34
C ILE A 190 -14.25 -10.28 -14.18
N ASN A 191 -15.34 -10.96 -14.57
CA ASN A 191 -15.28 -12.19 -15.34
C ASN A 191 -14.85 -11.95 -16.80
N GLU A 192 -14.96 -10.71 -17.27
CA GLU A 192 -14.49 -10.28 -18.58
C GLU A 192 -13.25 -9.38 -18.50
N PHE A 193 -12.50 -9.44 -17.42
CA PHE A 193 -11.36 -8.55 -17.17
C PHE A 193 -10.40 -8.55 -18.36
N SER A 194 -9.97 -7.36 -18.76
CA SER A 194 -9.09 -7.15 -19.90
C SER A 194 -7.68 -6.77 -19.42
N HIS A 195 -6.65 -7.39 -20.02
CA HIS A 195 -5.26 -7.16 -19.60
C HIS A 195 -4.51 -6.11 -20.43
N GLY A 196 -4.99 -5.74 -21.62
CA GLY A 196 -4.35 -4.74 -22.48
C GLY A 196 -2.89 -5.03 -22.83
N GLU A 197 -2.44 -6.27 -22.63
CA GLU A 197 -1.02 -6.70 -22.72
C GLU A 197 -0.05 -5.93 -21.81
N ASN A 198 -0.57 -5.11 -20.89
CA ASN A 198 0.26 -4.35 -19.93
C ASN A 198 -0.45 -4.12 -18.60
N SER A 199 0.34 -3.96 -17.54
CA SER A 199 -0.18 -3.73 -16.18
C SER A 199 -0.88 -2.37 -16.04
N GLY A 200 -0.57 -1.38 -16.88
CA GLY A 200 -1.20 -0.07 -16.88
C GLY A 200 -2.69 -0.15 -17.22
N HIS A 201 -3.01 -0.89 -18.28
CA HIS A 201 -4.40 -1.16 -18.67
C HIS A 201 -5.17 -1.87 -17.54
N CYS A 202 -4.51 -2.85 -16.88
CA CYS A 202 -5.10 -3.56 -15.75
C CYS A 202 -5.38 -2.63 -14.56
N GLY A 203 -4.50 -1.67 -14.28
CA GLY A 203 -4.71 -0.69 -13.21
C GLY A 203 -5.92 0.19 -13.47
N ILE A 204 -6.11 0.65 -14.70
CA ILE A 204 -7.29 1.42 -15.08
C ILE A 204 -8.55 0.56 -14.97
N GLN A 205 -8.52 -0.66 -15.51
CA GLN A 205 -9.64 -1.60 -15.42
C GLN A 205 -10.04 -1.87 -13.96
N LEU A 206 -9.06 -2.05 -13.06
CA LEU A 206 -9.32 -2.22 -11.63
C LEU A 206 -10.02 -0.99 -11.04
N ALA A 207 -9.53 0.22 -11.34
CA ALA A 207 -10.15 1.45 -10.86
C ALA A 207 -11.60 1.61 -11.32
N LEU A 208 -11.89 1.24 -12.56
CA LEU A 208 -13.24 1.25 -13.13
C LEU A 208 -14.16 0.26 -12.40
N LEU A 209 -13.71 -0.96 -12.17
CA LEU A 209 -14.47 -1.99 -11.46
C LEU A 209 -14.70 -1.68 -9.99
N LEU A 210 -13.77 -0.98 -9.35
CA LEU A 210 -13.92 -0.48 -7.99
C LEU A 210 -14.92 0.68 -7.89
N GLY A 211 -15.35 1.27 -9.03
CA GLY A 211 -16.38 2.30 -9.06
C GLY A 211 -15.91 3.72 -8.73
N TYR A 212 -14.63 4.04 -8.92
CA TYR A 212 -14.15 5.42 -8.76
C TYR A 212 -14.83 6.37 -9.76
N LYS A 213 -15.19 7.57 -9.28
CA LYS A 213 -15.84 8.60 -10.09
C LYS A 213 -14.87 9.34 -11.01
N LYS A 214 -13.62 9.51 -10.55
CA LYS A 214 -12.51 10.08 -11.34
C LYS A 214 -11.26 9.24 -11.18
N ILE A 215 -10.58 8.98 -12.27
CA ILE A 215 -9.38 8.15 -12.35
C ILE A 215 -8.28 8.96 -13.01
N TYR A 216 -7.25 9.31 -12.26
CA TYR A 216 -6.11 10.10 -12.74
C TYR A 216 -4.95 9.20 -13.09
N LEU A 217 -4.38 9.36 -14.28
CA LEU A 217 -3.26 8.57 -14.78
C LEU A 217 -1.94 9.34 -14.62
N LEU A 218 -1.03 8.81 -13.81
CA LEU A 218 0.32 9.33 -13.60
C LEU A 218 1.36 8.37 -14.16
N GLY A 219 2.34 8.85 -14.92
CA GLY A 219 3.38 8.03 -15.51
C GLY A 219 2.89 7.11 -16.64
N PHE A 220 1.89 7.55 -17.41
CA PHE A 220 1.34 6.88 -18.60
C PHE A 220 1.86 7.54 -19.88
N ASP A 221 3.16 7.73 -20.01
CA ASP A 221 3.79 8.39 -21.14
C ASP A 221 3.58 7.62 -22.43
N LEU A 222 3.71 6.30 -22.41
CA LEU A 222 3.41 5.37 -23.50
C LEU A 222 4.08 5.74 -24.84
N ASN A 223 5.25 6.37 -24.78
CA ASN A 223 6.06 6.73 -25.93
C ASN A 223 7.42 6.02 -25.86
N ASN A 224 8.15 5.96 -26.97
CA ASN A 224 9.44 5.32 -27.09
C ASN A 224 10.61 6.31 -27.13
N THR A 225 10.36 7.60 -26.85
CA THR A 225 11.36 8.66 -26.84
C THR A 225 12.04 8.74 -25.48
N GLY A 226 13.37 8.95 -25.47
CA GLY A 226 14.12 9.17 -24.24
C GLY A 226 14.18 7.95 -23.30
N GLN A 227 14.05 8.20 -22.01
CA GLN A 227 14.09 7.20 -20.95
C GLN A 227 12.81 6.36 -20.94
N SER A 228 12.90 5.06 -20.68
CA SER A 228 11.73 4.17 -20.68
C SER A 228 10.89 4.26 -19.41
N HIS A 229 11.51 4.55 -18.27
CA HIS A 229 10.87 4.62 -16.95
C HIS A 229 11.51 5.73 -16.12
N PHE A 230 10.79 6.27 -15.16
CA PHE A 230 11.30 7.29 -14.23
C PHE A 230 12.40 6.75 -13.29
N HIS A 231 12.52 5.43 -13.15
CA HIS A 231 13.53 4.76 -12.35
C HIS A 231 14.49 3.93 -13.23
N GLN A 232 15.70 3.73 -12.75
CA GLN A 232 16.74 2.98 -13.48
C GLN A 232 16.88 1.51 -13.07
N SER A 233 15.91 0.97 -12.33
CA SER A 233 16.02 -0.37 -11.76
C SER A 233 15.78 -1.51 -12.75
N TYR A 234 15.33 -1.23 -13.97
CA TYR A 234 15.26 -2.25 -15.02
C TYR A 234 16.58 -2.38 -15.77
N ARG A 235 16.94 -3.61 -16.15
CA ARG A 235 18.11 -3.89 -16.97
C ARG A 235 17.95 -3.30 -18.38
N ASP A 236 19.03 -2.92 -19.03
CA ASP A 236 19.02 -2.34 -20.39
C ASP A 236 18.23 -3.18 -21.40
N ARG A 237 18.34 -4.51 -21.32
CA ARG A 237 17.56 -5.44 -22.16
C ARG A 237 16.05 -5.29 -21.95
N ASP A 238 15.62 -5.13 -20.71
CA ASP A 238 14.20 -5.03 -20.37
C ASP A 238 13.68 -3.65 -20.80
N GLN A 239 14.48 -2.60 -20.67
CA GLN A 239 14.19 -1.26 -21.19
C GLN A 239 14.06 -1.25 -22.72
N LYS A 240 15.00 -1.90 -23.42
CA LYS A 240 14.95 -2.04 -24.89
C LYS A 240 13.69 -2.79 -25.34
N SER A 241 13.36 -3.89 -24.67
CA SER A 241 12.16 -4.68 -24.93
C SER A 241 10.88 -3.87 -24.69
N PHE A 242 10.84 -3.03 -23.66
CA PHE A 242 9.73 -2.12 -23.42
C PHE A 242 9.57 -1.10 -24.55
N LYS A 243 10.66 -0.42 -24.94
CA LYS A 243 10.66 0.57 -26.03
C LYS A 243 10.12 0.01 -27.36
N GLN A 244 10.39 -1.27 -27.64
CA GLN A 244 9.89 -1.94 -28.84
C GLN A 244 8.38 -2.21 -28.81
N ARG A 245 7.75 -2.32 -27.63
CA ARG A 245 6.36 -2.73 -27.44
C ARG A 245 5.44 -1.59 -27.00
N VAL A 246 6.02 -0.50 -26.49
CA VAL A 246 5.24 0.58 -25.85
C VAL A 246 4.23 1.23 -26.79
N GLY A 247 4.54 1.36 -28.08
CA GLY A 247 3.60 1.85 -29.08
C GLY A 247 2.33 1.00 -29.16
N GLY A 248 2.49 -0.34 -29.22
CA GLY A 248 1.36 -1.27 -29.19
C GLY A 248 0.53 -1.21 -27.91
N TYR A 249 1.18 -0.98 -26.76
CA TYR A 249 0.46 -0.77 -25.49
C TYR A 249 -0.39 0.50 -25.51
N GLY A 250 0.16 1.57 -26.08
CA GLY A 250 -0.54 2.82 -26.27
C GLY A 250 -1.73 2.70 -27.20
N GLU A 251 -1.57 2.05 -28.36
CA GLU A 251 -2.65 1.79 -29.31
C GLU A 251 -3.78 0.96 -28.68
N THR A 252 -3.44 -0.09 -27.95
CA THR A 252 -4.42 -0.93 -27.25
C THR A 252 -5.21 -0.11 -26.23
N LEU A 253 -4.54 0.76 -25.48
CA LEU A 253 -5.19 1.62 -24.50
C LEU A 253 -6.11 2.65 -25.19
N LEU A 254 -5.66 3.29 -26.28
CA LEU A 254 -6.47 4.22 -27.05
C LEU A 254 -7.74 3.56 -27.62
N LYS A 255 -7.63 2.33 -28.15
CA LYS A 255 -8.78 1.54 -28.62
C LYS A 255 -9.76 1.25 -27.48
N SER A 256 -9.25 0.87 -26.31
CA SER A 256 -10.08 0.59 -25.13
C SER A 256 -10.81 1.85 -24.64
N LEU A 257 -10.13 3.00 -24.63
CA LEU A 257 -10.73 4.30 -24.28
C LEU A 257 -11.81 4.73 -25.26
N ALA A 258 -11.59 4.52 -26.57
CA ALA A 258 -12.54 4.87 -27.60
C ALA A 258 -13.86 4.07 -27.51
N GLN A 259 -13.78 2.82 -27.04
CA GLN A 259 -14.93 1.93 -26.91
C GLN A 259 -15.66 2.07 -25.55
N TYR A 260 -15.02 2.69 -24.56
CA TYR A 260 -15.58 2.77 -23.20
C TYR A 260 -16.44 4.02 -23.01
N THR A 261 -17.73 3.84 -22.79
CA THR A 261 -18.71 4.93 -22.63
C THR A 261 -18.50 5.81 -21.41
N GLY A 262 -17.67 5.34 -20.44
CA GLY A 262 -17.30 6.07 -19.22
C GLY A 262 -15.90 6.68 -19.26
N SER A 263 -15.27 6.82 -20.43
CA SER A 263 -13.88 7.30 -20.58
C SER A 263 -13.66 8.71 -20.02
N GLN A 264 -14.68 9.56 -19.99
CA GLN A 264 -14.63 10.90 -19.39
C GLN A 264 -14.29 10.90 -17.88
N LYS A 265 -14.38 9.75 -17.22
CA LYS A 265 -13.91 9.60 -15.82
C LYS A 265 -12.40 9.47 -15.71
N ILE A 266 -11.72 9.19 -16.83
CA ILE A 266 -10.29 8.95 -16.90
C ILE A 266 -9.61 10.22 -17.37
N ILE A 267 -8.63 10.69 -16.60
CA ILE A 267 -7.93 11.95 -16.87
C ILE A 267 -6.44 11.65 -16.91
N ASN A 268 -5.80 12.01 -18.02
CA ASN A 268 -4.36 11.87 -18.18
C ASN A 268 -3.64 13.04 -17.50
N LEU A 269 -2.62 12.72 -16.68
CA LEU A 269 -1.74 13.71 -16.04
C LEU A 269 -0.30 13.64 -16.57
N SER A 270 -0.03 12.80 -17.57
CA SER A 270 1.29 12.65 -18.19
C SER A 270 1.37 13.54 -19.44
N GLY A 271 1.98 14.71 -19.30
CA GLY A 271 1.94 15.76 -20.33
C GLY A 271 2.56 15.38 -21.68
N GLN A 272 3.51 14.43 -21.73
CA GLN A 272 4.16 13.97 -22.98
C GLN A 272 3.62 12.58 -23.44
N SER A 273 2.44 12.21 -23.02
CA SER A 273 1.81 10.94 -23.36
C SER A 273 1.15 10.97 -24.72
N ILE A 274 1.11 9.80 -25.40
CA ILE A 274 0.27 9.65 -26.60
C ILE A 274 -1.23 9.83 -26.27
N LEU A 275 -1.61 9.70 -25.02
CA LEU A 275 -2.98 9.94 -24.53
C LEU A 275 -3.39 11.40 -24.66
N THR A 276 -2.43 12.34 -24.74
CA THR A 276 -2.69 13.78 -24.86
C THR A 276 -3.46 14.13 -26.14
N SER A 277 -3.30 13.33 -27.21
CA SER A 277 -4.02 13.50 -28.47
C SER A 277 -5.37 12.77 -28.51
N SER A 278 -5.74 12.04 -27.45
CA SER A 278 -6.99 11.29 -27.42
C SER A 278 -8.21 12.20 -27.23
N PRO A 279 -9.23 12.13 -28.10
CA PRO A 279 -10.46 12.89 -27.92
C PRO A 279 -11.37 12.30 -26.82
N HIS A 280 -11.03 11.11 -26.28
CA HIS A 280 -11.87 10.36 -25.36
C HIS A 280 -11.59 10.65 -23.88
N ILE A 281 -10.42 11.21 -23.55
CA ILE A 281 -10.03 11.59 -22.19
C ILE A 281 -9.42 12.99 -22.18
N LYS A 282 -9.55 13.67 -21.04
CA LYS A 282 -8.91 14.97 -20.84
C LYS A 282 -7.46 14.78 -20.40
N THR A 283 -6.60 15.75 -20.75
CA THR A 283 -5.28 15.91 -20.17
C THR A 283 -5.29 17.14 -19.27
N GLU A 284 -4.89 16.98 -18.02
CA GLU A 284 -4.86 18.03 -17.00
C GLU A 284 -3.47 18.06 -16.32
N SER A 285 -3.17 19.14 -15.61
CA SER A 285 -1.95 19.23 -14.80
C SER A 285 -2.19 18.65 -13.41
N PHE A 286 -1.25 17.85 -12.89
CA PHE A 286 -1.29 17.36 -11.52
C PHE A 286 -1.40 18.51 -10.50
N ASN A 287 -0.63 19.60 -10.73
CA ASN A 287 -0.64 20.75 -9.83
C ASN A 287 -2.00 21.44 -9.77
N ASP A 288 -2.73 21.49 -10.89
CA ASP A 288 -4.06 22.10 -10.92
C ASP A 288 -5.07 21.24 -10.15
N ILE A 289 -4.99 19.91 -10.31
CA ILE A 289 -5.83 18.96 -9.55
C ILE A 289 -5.61 19.10 -8.04
N ILE A 290 -4.35 19.20 -7.61
CA ILE A 290 -4.02 19.38 -6.18
C ILE A 290 -4.44 20.76 -5.68
N LYS A 291 -4.22 21.81 -6.46
CA LYS A 291 -4.69 23.18 -6.12
C LYS A 291 -6.21 23.24 -6.01
N ASP A 292 -6.93 22.67 -6.97
CA ASP A 292 -8.40 22.61 -6.91
C ASP A 292 -8.89 21.85 -5.69
N LYS A 293 -8.22 20.76 -5.30
CA LYS A 293 -8.57 20.05 -4.07
C LYS A 293 -8.20 20.79 -2.81
N LEU A 294 -7.05 21.46 -2.77
CA LEU A 294 -6.72 22.37 -1.68
C LEU A 294 -7.74 23.52 -1.62
N THR A 295 -8.17 24.04 -2.77
CA THR A 295 -9.20 25.09 -2.87
C THR A 295 -10.60 24.55 -2.57
N LEU A 296 -10.92 23.31 -2.90
CA LEU A 296 -12.17 22.65 -2.49
C LEU A 296 -12.17 22.28 -1.00
N GLN A 297 -11.01 21.92 -0.45
CA GLN A 297 -10.83 21.81 1.00
C GLN A 297 -10.86 23.18 1.69
N THR A 298 -10.55 24.27 0.97
CA THR A 298 -10.65 25.68 1.45
C THR A 298 -11.94 26.36 1.02
N LYS A 299 -12.72 25.84 0.06
CA LYS A 299 -14.12 26.22 -0.21
C LYS A 299 -15.11 25.51 0.73
N VAL A 300 -14.67 25.21 1.94
CA VAL A 300 -15.59 25.17 3.09
C VAL A 300 -16.21 26.56 3.17
N ASN A 301 -17.52 26.60 3.07
CA ASN A 301 -18.35 27.78 3.28
C ASN A 301 -17.70 28.69 4.34
N PRO A 302 -17.32 29.94 4.06
CA PRO A 302 -16.66 30.79 5.05
C PRO A 302 -17.49 31.00 6.32
N ASN A 303 -18.74 30.54 6.33
CA ASN A 303 -19.63 30.48 7.50
C ASN A 303 -19.68 29.10 8.18
N ASP A 304 -19.01 28.07 7.64
CA ASP A 304 -18.90 26.77 8.30
C ASP A 304 -17.54 26.70 9.02
N ASN A 305 -17.51 27.17 10.25
CA ASN A 305 -16.39 27.12 11.19
C ASN A 305 -16.05 25.68 11.64
N SER A 306 -16.21 24.66 10.78
CA SER A 306 -15.86 23.29 11.11
C SER A 306 -14.34 23.05 11.01
N THR A 307 -13.63 23.42 12.05
CA THR A 307 -12.18 23.27 12.21
C THR A 307 -11.72 21.81 12.39
N LEU A 308 -12.54 20.81 12.05
CA LEU A 308 -12.16 19.41 12.02
C LEU A 308 -11.27 19.03 10.79
N ASN A 309 -11.17 19.91 9.80
CA ASN A 309 -10.40 19.65 8.58
C ASN A 309 -8.92 19.37 8.82
N ASN A 310 -8.36 19.85 9.92
CA ASN A 310 -6.99 19.58 10.34
C ASN A 310 -6.89 18.57 11.49
N LEU A 311 -7.95 17.80 11.77
CA LEU A 311 -7.93 16.66 12.67
C LEU A 311 -7.71 15.39 11.88
N MET A 312 -6.71 14.60 12.26
CA MET A 312 -6.43 13.27 11.71
C MET A 312 -6.66 12.21 12.79
N VAL A 313 -7.61 11.32 12.58
CA VAL A 313 -7.76 10.14 13.45
C VAL A 313 -6.72 9.12 13.07
N VAL A 314 -5.93 8.66 14.05
CA VAL A 314 -4.85 7.70 13.83
C VAL A 314 -5.02 6.49 14.73
N GLY A 315 -4.62 5.32 14.22
CA GLY A 315 -4.65 4.07 14.98
C GLY A 315 -3.80 3.01 14.28
N TYR A 316 -3.47 1.94 14.97
CA TYR A 316 -2.78 0.80 14.38
C TYR A 316 -3.31 -0.52 14.94
N TYR A 317 -3.18 -1.57 14.15
CA TYR A 317 -3.51 -2.94 14.54
C TYR A 317 -2.40 -3.90 14.11
N THR A 318 -2.29 -5.04 14.78
CA THR A 318 -1.37 -6.09 14.37
C THR A 318 -1.99 -6.92 13.25
N VAL A 319 -1.26 -7.05 12.13
CA VAL A 319 -1.73 -7.83 10.97
C VAL A 319 -1.74 -9.33 11.27
N ASN A 320 -2.62 -10.06 10.60
CA ASN A 320 -2.86 -11.50 10.79
C ASN A 320 -3.31 -11.84 12.23
N THR A 321 -4.04 -10.94 12.85
CA THR A 321 -4.66 -11.12 14.16
C THR A 321 -6.13 -10.72 14.12
N PRO A 322 -6.96 -11.12 15.10
CA PRO A 322 -8.36 -10.68 15.17
C PRO A 322 -8.55 -9.16 15.25
N TYR A 323 -7.50 -8.39 15.56
CA TYR A 323 -7.55 -6.91 15.55
C TYR A 323 -7.75 -6.31 14.16
N GLU A 324 -7.52 -7.07 13.07
CA GLU A 324 -7.84 -6.60 11.70
C GLU A 324 -9.33 -6.34 11.53
N GLU A 325 -10.18 -7.23 12.04
CA GLU A 325 -11.64 -7.06 11.96
C GLU A 325 -12.10 -5.85 12.77
N GLU A 326 -11.56 -5.68 13.97
CA GLU A 326 -11.84 -4.52 14.81
C GLU A 326 -11.44 -3.21 14.11
N ALA A 327 -10.24 -3.19 13.50
CA ALA A 327 -9.77 -2.03 12.73
C ALA A 327 -10.70 -1.70 11.55
N GLN A 328 -11.27 -2.72 10.86
CA GLN A 328 -12.24 -2.49 9.80
C GLN A 328 -13.56 -1.88 10.34
N ASN A 329 -13.97 -2.24 11.56
CA ASN A 329 -15.15 -1.65 12.21
C ASN A 329 -14.91 -0.15 12.49
N LEU A 330 -13.74 0.20 13.06
CA LEU A 330 -13.34 1.58 13.27
C LEU A 330 -13.30 2.35 11.96
N ILE A 331 -12.60 1.84 10.94
CA ILE A 331 -12.48 2.47 9.61
C ILE A 331 -13.87 2.70 8.99
N ARG A 332 -14.77 1.71 9.05
CA ARG A 332 -16.14 1.89 8.55
C ARG A 332 -16.89 3.01 9.26
N SER A 333 -16.76 3.13 10.57
CA SER A 333 -17.39 4.19 11.35
C SER A 333 -16.85 5.57 11.00
N LEU A 334 -15.54 5.70 10.82
CA LEU A 334 -14.88 6.94 10.40
C LEU A 334 -15.27 7.35 8.98
N ASN A 335 -15.28 6.40 8.04
CA ASN A 335 -15.72 6.62 6.66
C ASN A 335 -17.17 7.09 6.58
N LYS A 336 -18.07 6.47 7.37
CA LYS A 336 -19.50 6.84 7.43
C LYS A 336 -19.70 8.30 7.85
N LEU A 337 -18.81 8.80 8.68
CA LEU A 337 -18.86 10.18 9.19
C LEU A 337 -18.01 11.16 8.37
N GLY A 338 -17.28 10.69 7.35
CA GLY A 338 -16.40 11.53 6.55
C GLY A 338 -15.18 12.07 7.33
N ILE A 339 -14.72 11.37 8.37
CA ILE A 339 -13.61 11.79 9.23
C ILE A 339 -12.28 11.38 8.61
N ASN A 340 -11.35 12.34 8.48
CA ASN A 340 -9.99 12.06 8.02
C ASN A 340 -9.30 11.08 8.98
N HIS A 341 -8.74 9.99 8.45
CA HIS A 341 -8.10 8.98 9.28
C HIS A 341 -6.91 8.28 8.60
N ASN A 342 -6.00 7.74 9.42
CA ASN A 342 -4.89 6.91 9.00
C ASN A 342 -4.72 5.75 9.99
N VAL A 343 -5.50 4.70 9.80
CA VAL A 343 -5.44 3.45 10.58
C VAL A 343 -4.62 2.44 9.79
N ILE A 344 -3.51 1.94 10.38
CA ILE A 344 -2.54 1.10 9.66
C ILE A 344 -2.31 -0.25 10.33
N GLY A 345 -2.05 -1.27 9.50
CA GLY A 345 -1.59 -2.58 9.95
C GLY A 345 -0.08 -2.58 10.22
N VAL A 346 0.34 -3.15 11.34
CA VAL A 346 1.74 -3.32 11.71
C VAL A 346 2.02 -4.80 12.01
N LYS A 347 3.27 -5.23 11.86
CA LYS A 347 3.66 -6.57 12.31
C LYS A 347 3.59 -6.68 13.82
N THR A 348 3.24 -7.87 14.33
CA THR A 348 3.34 -8.14 15.77
C THR A 348 4.79 -8.02 16.23
N LEU A 349 4.97 -7.43 17.40
CA LEU A 349 6.28 -7.27 18.07
C LEU A 349 6.52 -8.39 19.11
N GLY A 350 5.79 -9.49 19.00
CA GLY A 350 5.94 -10.69 19.80
C GLY A 350 4.80 -10.89 20.79
N ASN A 351 4.64 -10.02 21.75
CA ASN A 351 3.59 -10.14 22.75
C ASN A 351 2.68 -8.90 22.85
N TRP A 352 1.60 -9.01 23.62
CA TRP A 352 0.63 -7.93 23.77
C TRP A 352 1.24 -6.65 24.36
N GLN A 353 2.16 -6.77 25.33
CA GLN A 353 2.83 -5.63 25.95
C GLN A 353 3.71 -4.87 24.94
N ALA A 354 4.50 -5.60 24.16
CA ALA A 354 5.32 -5.00 23.11
C ALA A 354 4.46 -4.27 22.07
N ASN A 355 3.35 -4.89 21.64
CA ASN A 355 2.42 -4.31 20.69
C ASN A 355 1.76 -3.03 21.23
N THR A 356 1.37 -2.97 22.50
CA THR A 356 0.77 -1.75 23.09
C THR A 356 1.80 -0.65 23.31
N ARG A 357 3.03 -0.99 23.68
CA ARG A 357 4.14 -0.02 23.88
C ARG A 357 4.61 0.64 22.59
N PHE A 358 4.34 0.03 21.45
CA PHE A 358 4.58 0.63 20.13
C PHE A 358 3.84 1.96 19.94
N LYS A 359 2.73 2.17 20.67
CA LYS A 359 1.87 3.37 20.58
C LYS A 359 2.67 4.67 20.66
N ALA A 360 3.64 4.78 21.55
CA ALA A 360 4.46 5.99 21.72
C ALA A 360 5.27 6.34 20.45
N GLY A 361 5.95 5.35 19.87
CA GLY A 361 6.69 5.51 18.61
C GLY A 361 5.75 5.81 17.45
N PHE A 362 4.65 5.08 17.34
CA PHE A 362 3.62 5.31 16.33
C PHE A 362 3.06 6.73 16.36
N MET A 363 2.74 7.26 17.55
CA MET A 363 2.25 8.64 17.68
C MET A 363 3.29 9.66 17.24
N LEU A 364 4.57 9.45 17.58
CA LEU A 364 5.65 10.31 17.09
C LEU A 364 5.75 10.30 15.57
N ASP A 365 5.70 9.13 14.95
CA ASP A 365 5.74 8.97 13.49
C ASP A 365 4.54 9.66 12.82
N MET A 366 3.35 9.59 13.44
CA MET A 366 2.16 10.27 12.92
C MET A 366 2.23 11.78 13.06
N LEU A 367 2.82 12.32 14.14
CA LEU A 367 3.07 13.78 14.29
C LEU A 367 4.03 14.29 13.21
N VAL A 368 5.04 13.50 12.85
CA VAL A 368 5.98 13.83 11.76
C VAL A 368 5.30 13.71 10.39
N LYS A 369 4.53 12.65 10.20
CA LYS A 369 3.83 12.35 8.92
C LYS A 369 2.77 13.39 8.58
N TRP A 370 2.07 13.91 9.58
CA TRP A 370 0.95 14.84 9.42
C TRP A 370 1.22 16.20 10.07
N PRO A 371 2.25 16.96 9.63
CA PRO A 371 2.76 18.14 10.37
C PRO A 371 1.76 19.27 10.51
N LYS A 372 0.71 19.31 9.67
CA LYS A 372 -0.35 20.34 9.70
C LYS A 372 -1.63 19.87 10.39
N HIS A 373 -1.63 18.64 10.95
CA HIS A 373 -2.81 18.06 11.57
C HIS A 373 -2.62 17.85 13.04
N ARG A 374 -3.66 18.11 13.80
CA ARG A 374 -3.83 17.63 15.16
C ARG A 374 -4.18 16.14 15.09
N LEU A 375 -3.70 15.36 16.01
CA LEU A 375 -3.94 13.92 16.03
C LEU A 375 -4.98 13.54 17.08
N LEU A 376 -5.86 12.63 16.71
CA LEU A 376 -6.75 11.92 17.62
C LEU A 376 -6.43 10.42 17.48
N TYR A 377 -5.62 9.90 18.40
CA TYR A 377 -5.38 8.47 18.47
C TYR A 377 -6.62 7.76 19.01
N VAL A 378 -7.00 6.67 18.38
CA VAL A 378 -8.11 5.81 18.81
C VAL A 378 -7.67 4.35 18.68
N ASP A 379 -7.78 3.58 19.78
CA ASP A 379 -7.56 2.13 19.73
C ASP A 379 -8.52 1.48 18.72
N VAL A 380 -8.03 0.51 17.97
CA VAL A 380 -8.77 -0.05 16.81
C VAL A 380 -10.02 -0.86 17.20
N ASP A 381 -10.13 -1.23 18.44
CA ASP A 381 -11.33 -1.86 19.00
C ASP A 381 -12.44 -0.86 19.40
N ALA A 382 -12.37 0.34 18.84
CA ALA A 382 -13.38 1.36 19.06
C ALA A 382 -14.30 1.56 17.84
N VAL A 383 -15.44 2.17 18.09
CA VAL A 383 -16.37 2.67 17.07
C VAL A 383 -16.64 4.15 17.33
N VAL A 384 -16.59 4.96 16.28
CA VAL A 384 -16.97 6.38 16.33
C VAL A 384 -18.44 6.51 15.90
N HIS A 385 -19.30 6.87 16.83
CA HIS A 385 -20.74 6.92 16.61
C HIS A 385 -21.23 8.27 16.07
N LYS A 386 -20.51 9.36 16.38
CA LYS A 386 -20.87 10.75 16.03
C LYS A 386 -19.63 11.55 15.67
N MET A 387 -19.84 12.68 15.00
CA MET A 387 -18.79 13.66 14.77
C MET A 387 -18.13 14.09 16.09
N PRO A 388 -16.79 14.08 16.17
CA PRO A 388 -16.07 14.43 17.39
C PRO A 388 -15.95 15.96 17.53
N ASP A 389 -17.09 16.64 17.64
CA ASP A 389 -17.22 18.11 17.60
C ASP A 389 -16.45 18.84 18.70
N LEU A 390 -16.14 18.16 19.81
CA LEU A 390 -15.26 18.70 20.87
C LEU A 390 -13.96 19.25 20.28
N PHE A 391 -13.39 18.56 19.30
CA PHE A 391 -12.09 18.90 18.74
C PHE A 391 -12.13 20.02 17.70
N LYS A 392 -13.29 20.59 17.36
CA LYS A 392 -13.37 21.73 16.43
C LYS A 392 -12.50 22.91 16.89
N ASN A 393 -12.61 23.27 18.15
CA ASN A 393 -11.89 24.41 18.76
C ASN A 393 -11.07 23.99 20.00
N TYR A 394 -10.63 22.74 20.03
CA TYR A 394 -9.94 22.19 21.18
C TYR A 394 -8.48 22.67 21.21
N LYS A 395 -8.08 23.30 22.30
CA LYS A 395 -6.74 23.87 22.48
C LYS A 395 -6.10 23.29 23.75
N CYS A 396 -5.15 22.40 23.58
CA CYS A 396 -4.23 21.93 24.58
C CYS A 396 -3.16 21.10 23.85
N ASP A 397 -1.99 20.91 24.49
CA ASP A 397 -0.94 20.07 23.92
C ASP A 397 -1.40 18.62 23.87
N ILE A 398 -1.97 18.10 24.97
CA ILE A 398 -2.47 16.71 25.04
C ILE A 398 -3.78 16.64 25.82
N ALA A 399 -4.65 15.72 25.43
CA ALA A 399 -5.80 15.33 26.24
C ALA A 399 -5.94 13.81 26.26
N VAL A 400 -6.11 13.27 27.45
CA VAL A 400 -6.41 11.87 27.75
C VAL A 400 -7.50 11.84 28.82
N ARG A 401 -8.03 10.67 29.12
CA ARG A 401 -8.95 10.55 30.25
C ARG A 401 -8.27 10.00 31.47
N TRP A 402 -8.45 10.65 32.60
CA TRP A 402 -8.22 10.10 33.92
C TRP A 402 -9.56 9.70 34.53
N GLN A 403 -9.70 8.42 34.89
CA GLN A 403 -10.96 7.82 35.33
C GLN A 403 -10.76 7.12 36.69
N ASP A 404 -11.70 7.36 37.60
CA ASP A 404 -11.82 6.59 38.81
C ASP A 404 -12.59 5.30 38.57
N PHE A 405 -11.95 4.18 38.82
CA PHE A 405 -12.58 2.87 38.90
C PHE A 405 -12.61 2.37 40.34
N ARG A 406 -13.42 1.33 40.60
CA ARG A 406 -13.45 0.70 41.94
C ARG A 406 -12.10 0.12 42.36
N TRP A 407 -11.36 -0.39 41.38
CA TRP A 407 -10.05 -1.06 41.60
C TRP A 407 -8.84 -0.10 41.50
N ARG A 408 -9.00 1.07 40.93
CA ARG A 408 -7.92 2.06 40.78
C ARG A 408 -8.48 3.48 40.64
N LYS A 409 -7.89 4.39 41.38
CA LYS A 409 -8.17 5.82 41.28
C LYS A 409 -7.26 6.48 40.27
N ASN A 410 -7.77 7.50 39.58
CA ASN A 410 -7.06 8.34 38.63
C ASN A 410 -6.32 7.53 37.54
N GLU A 411 -7.00 6.52 36.99
CA GLU A 411 -6.43 5.68 35.91
C GLU A 411 -6.35 6.46 34.62
N CYS A 412 -5.16 6.63 34.07
CA CYS A 412 -4.95 7.22 32.73
C CYS A 412 -5.38 6.23 31.66
N LEU A 413 -6.33 6.60 30.83
CA LEU A 413 -6.79 5.78 29.71
C LEU A 413 -6.15 6.24 28.41
N SER A 414 -5.40 5.35 27.74
CA SER A 414 -4.69 5.61 26.51
C SER A 414 -5.42 5.15 25.24
N GLY A 415 -6.68 4.68 25.37
CA GLY A 415 -7.46 4.24 24.23
C GLY A 415 -7.90 5.38 23.29
N THR A 416 -8.08 6.59 23.83
CA THR A 416 -8.29 7.83 23.08
C THR A 416 -7.31 8.88 23.58
N ILE A 417 -6.49 9.44 22.67
CA ILE A 417 -5.49 10.47 22.97
C ILE A 417 -5.59 11.57 21.91
N TYR A 418 -5.86 12.80 22.36
CA TYR A 418 -5.72 13.98 21.49
C TYR A 418 -4.31 14.57 21.66
N MET A 419 -3.67 14.96 20.56
CA MET A 419 -2.42 15.70 20.56
C MET A 419 -2.45 16.85 19.56
N GLU A 420 -2.11 18.06 20.00
CA GLU A 420 -1.72 19.14 19.12
C GLU A 420 -0.38 18.78 18.45
N ASN A 421 -0.14 19.26 17.22
CA ASN A 421 1.14 18.96 16.55
C ASN A 421 2.16 20.07 16.84
N ASN A 422 2.94 19.89 17.88
CA ASN A 422 3.99 20.84 18.28
C ASN A 422 5.18 20.09 18.93
N GLU A 423 6.23 20.82 19.28
CA GLU A 423 7.46 20.23 19.85
C GLU A 423 7.23 19.60 21.24
N ARG A 424 6.28 20.11 22.04
CA ARG A 424 5.94 19.52 23.35
C ARG A 424 5.36 18.13 23.21
N THR A 425 4.43 17.94 22.29
CA THR A 425 3.81 16.63 22.05
C THR A 425 4.77 15.62 21.43
N LYS A 426 5.67 16.07 20.55
CA LYS A 426 6.77 15.23 20.06
C LYS A 426 7.70 14.80 21.20
N ARG A 427 8.03 15.72 22.10
CA ARG A 427 8.83 15.42 23.32
C ARG A 427 8.11 14.41 24.23
N ILE A 428 6.79 14.56 24.41
CA ILE A 428 6.00 13.57 25.17
C ILE A 428 6.14 12.18 24.54
N CYS A 429 5.96 12.05 23.23
CA CYS A 429 6.07 10.78 22.54
C CYS A 429 7.49 10.17 22.65
N GLN A 430 8.54 10.99 22.60
CA GLN A 430 9.92 10.56 22.78
C GLN A 430 10.15 10.03 24.20
N LEU A 431 9.81 10.81 25.23
CA LEU A 431 9.95 10.41 26.63
C LEU A 431 9.13 9.14 26.94
N TRP A 432 7.90 9.07 26.43
CA TRP A 432 7.05 7.91 26.61
C TRP A 432 7.64 6.65 25.94
N ARG A 433 8.17 6.78 24.72
CA ARG A 433 8.88 5.71 24.05
C ARG A 433 10.12 5.27 24.83
N ASP A 434 10.91 6.22 25.32
CA ASP A 434 12.14 5.92 26.04
C ASP A 434 11.86 5.19 27.37
N ILE A 435 10.80 5.55 28.09
CA ILE A 435 10.35 4.81 29.29
C ILE A 435 9.90 3.40 28.87
N ASN A 436 9.09 3.26 27.79
CA ASN A 436 8.64 1.97 27.31
C ASN A 436 9.80 1.03 26.94
N VAL A 437 10.85 1.57 26.31
CA VAL A 437 12.07 0.82 25.96
C VAL A 437 12.84 0.41 27.21
N LYS A 438 13.01 1.33 28.17
CA LYS A 438 13.70 1.04 29.43
C LYS A 438 13.01 -0.03 30.28
N GLU A 439 11.67 -0.04 30.30
CA GLU A 439 10.87 -1.06 30.98
C GLU A 439 11.04 -2.45 30.35
N GLY A 440 11.30 -2.53 29.04
CA GLY A 440 11.44 -3.78 28.31
C GLY A 440 10.11 -4.53 28.12
N ASN A 441 10.10 -5.51 27.24
CA ASN A 441 8.87 -6.23 26.84
C ASN A 441 8.35 -7.20 27.91
N GLU A 442 9.20 -7.58 28.85
CA GLU A 442 8.86 -8.51 29.95
C GLU A 442 8.20 -7.81 31.15
N SER A 443 8.25 -6.49 31.22
CA SER A 443 7.63 -5.73 32.30
C SER A 443 6.09 -5.78 32.22
N ASN A 444 5.46 -6.04 33.34
CA ASN A 444 3.99 -6.00 33.47
C ASN A 444 3.42 -4.57 33.59
N ARG A 445 4.28 -3.55 33.57
CA ARG A 445 3.82 -2.16 33.63
C ARG A 445 3.09 -1.78 32.34
N MET A 446 1.88 -1.26 32.48
CA MET A 446 1.04 -0.84 31.35
C MET A 446 1.61 0.43 30.72
N GLU A 447 1.57 0.52 29.40
CA GLU A 447 2.08 1.67 28.63
C GLU A 447 1.37 2.98 28.98
N GLN A 448 0.10 2.91 29.33
CA GLN A 448 -0.70 4.07 29.78
C GLN A 448 -0.21 4.67 31.09
N TRP A 449 0.39 3.87 31.99
CA TRP A 449 1.01 4.38 33.22
C TRP A 449 2.32 5.11 32.93
N ASN A 450 3.03 4.69 31.89
CA ASN A 450 4.22 5.39 31.41
C ASN A 450 3.83 6.73 30.78
N LEU A 451 2.74 6.79 30.02
CA LEU A 451 2.18 8.04 29.50
C LEU A 451 1.81 9.01 30.64
N ASP A 452 1.11 8.51 31.66
CA ASP A 452 0.76 9.33 32.84
C ASP A 452 2.01 9.87 33.55
N THR A 453 3.06 9.04 33.69
CA THR A 453 4.35 9.47 34.25
C THR A 453 4.94 10.62 33.44
N VAL A 454 4.96 10.51 32.11
CA VAL A 454 5.49 11.57 31.22
C VAL A 454 4.66 12.84 31.30
N ILE A 455 3.34 12.74 31.28
CA ILE A 455 2.46 13.91 31.43
C ILE A 455 2.74 14.64 32.75
N ASN A 456 2.90 13.90 33.86
CA ASN A 456 3.22 14.47 35.17
C ASN A 456 4.64 15.06 35.24
N GLN A 457 5.59 14.52 34.48
CA GLN A 457 6.92 15.10 34.29
C GLN A 457 6.83 16.43 33.56
N MET A 458 6.14 16.47 32.40
CA MET A 458 5.97 17.68 31.60
C MET A 458 5.29 18.81 32.36
N LYS A 459 4.29 18.50 33.20
CA LYS A 459 3.64 19.47 34.09
C LYS A 459 4.62 20.16 35.04
N LYS A 460 5.67 19.48 35.48
CA LYS A 460 6.69 20.02 36.38
C LYS A 460 7.78 20.80 35.67
N GLU A 461 8.13 20.36 34.43
CA GLU A 461 9.27 20.88 33.67
C GLU A 461 8.90 22.08 32.77
N ASP A 462 7.70 22.12 32.23
CA ASP A 462 7.28 23.17 31.30
C ASP A 462 6.00 23.88 31.81
N PRO A 463 6.11 25.13 32.31
CA PRO A 463 4.96 25.88 32.80
C PRO A 463 3.95 26.25 31.69
N ASN A 464 4.35 26.18 30.42
CA ASN A 464 3.47 26.43 29.26
C ASN A 464 2.81 25.16 28.73
N PHE A 465 3.08 24.00 29.33
CA PHE A 465 2.48 22.75 28.94
C PHE A 465 1.01 22.69 29.33
N THR A 466 0.15 22.43 28.35
CA THR A 466 -1.30 22.38 28.54
C THR A 466 -1.84 20.97 28.34
N TYR A 467 -2.68 20.54 29.26
CA TYR A 467 -3.32 19.23 29.20
C TYR A 467 -4.80 19.33 29.63
N LYS A 468 -5.63 18.39 29.13
CA LYS A 468 -7.06 18.33 29.49
C LYS A 468 -7.51 16.90 29.76
N ASN A 469 -8.53 16.76 30.60
CA ASN A 469 -9.25 15.51 30.81
C ASN A 469 -10.35 15.38 29.74
N LEU A 470 -10.32 14.28 28.94
CA LEU A 470 -11.37 14.03 27.95
C LEU A 470 -12.69 13.69 28.64
N PRO A 471 -13.82 14.19 28.13
CA PRO A 471 -15.13 13.80 28.64
C PRO A 471 -15.42 12.31 28.42
N PRO A 472 -16.27 11.67 29.24
CA PRO A 472 -16.50 10.23 29.18
C PRO A 472 -17.10 9.75 27.84
N GLU A 473 -17.85 10.58 27.12
CA GLU A 473 -18.43 10.25 25.81
C GLU A 473 -17.38 10.04 24.70
N TYR A 474 -16.13 10.52 24.91
CA TYR A 474 -15.01 10.35 23.97
C TYR A 474 -14.10 9.18 24.32
N THR A 475 -14.37 8.49 25.43
CA THR A 475 -13.50 7.44 25.97
C THR A 475 -14.33 6.31 26.60
N MET A 476 -15.57 6.14 26.15
CA MET A 476 -16.51 5.21 26.75
C MET A 476 -16.04 3.76 26.60
N ILE A 477 -15.84 3.07 27.69
CA ILE A 477 -15.61 1.63 27.69
C ILE A 477 -16.96 0.93 27.88
N PHE A 478 -17.33 0.08 26.90
CA PHE A 478 -18.67 -0.48 26.71
C PHE A 478 -19.27 -1.16 27.95
N ASP A 479 -18.47 -1.74 28.81
CA ASP A 479 -18.89 -2.47 30.02
C ASP A 479 -18.64 -1.69 31.30
N SER A 480 -17.38 -1.32 31.57
CA SER A 480 -16.96 -0.75 32.84
C SER A 480 -17.40 0.71 33.05
N MET A 481 -17.60 1.47 31.99
CA MET A 481 -18.01 2.87 32.07
C MET A 481 -19.51 3.08 31.77
N ARG A 482 -20.17 2.20 31.00
CA ARG A 482 -21.60 2.32 30.71
C ARG A 482 -22.46 2.39 31.97
N GLY A 483 -22.16 1.55 32.97
CA GLY A 483 -22.86 1.57 34.25
C GLY A 483 -22.59 2.82 35.10
N MET A 484 -21.45 3.47 34.91
CA MET A 484 -21.06 4.71 35.59
C MET A 484 -21.69 5.94 34.94
N TYR A 485 -21.97 5.87 33.65
CA TYR A 485 -22.49 6.96 32.84
C TYR A 485 -23.70 6.52 31.99
N PRO A 486 -24.80 6.05 32.62
CA PRO A 486 -25.93 5.42 31.91
C PRO A 486 -26.64 6.33 30.91
N ASN A 487 -26.62 7.66 31.17
CA ASN A 487 -27.29 8.65 30.34
C ASN A 487 -26.40 9.29 29.26
N ILE A 488 -25.12 8.86 29.15
CA ILE A 488 -24.21 9.40 28.15
C ILE A 488 -24.26 8.55 26.89
N ASN A 489 -24.60 9.19 25.75
CA ASN A 489 -24.45 8.58 24.44
C ASN A 489 -23.02 8.78 23.94
N PRO A 490 -22.22 7.74 23.77
CA PRO A 490 -20.83 7.87 23.37
C PRO A 490 -20.67 8.52 21.99
N VAL A 491 -19.60 9.27 21.86
CA VAL A 491 -19.03 9.72 20.58
C VAL A 491 -18.01 8.67 20.10
N ILE A 492 -17.14 8.21 21.01
CA ILE A 492 -16.17 7.13 20.78
C ILE A 492 -16.38 6.07 21.88
N GLU A 493 -16.59 4.82 21.45
CA GLU A 493 -16.83 3.69 22.35
C GLU A 493 -15.83 2.56 22.08
N HIS A 494 -15.15 2.09 23.14
CA HIS A 494 -14.15 1.02 23.12
C HIS A 494 -14.73 -0.31 23.56
N PHE A 495 -14.51 -1.37 22.77
CA PHE A 495 -15.09 -2.71 23.00
C PHE A 495 -14.13 -3.70 23.65
N GLN A 496 -12.92 -3.25 24.06
CA GLN A 496 -11.96 -4.01 24.84
C GLN A 496 -11.61 -5.38 24.22
N ALA A 497 -11.29 -5.38 22.92
CA ALA A 497 -10.93 -6.60 22.17
C ALA A 497 -9.78 -7.37 22.83
N SER A 498 -8.88 -6.66 23.52
CA SER A 498 -7.78 -7.26 24.28
C SER A 498 -8.23 -8.29 25.35
N ARG A 499 -9.45 -8.15 25.89
CA ARG A 499 -10.00 -9.13 26.84
C ARG A 499 -10.36 -10.46 26.17
N ARG A 500 -10.70 -10.40 24.87
CA ARG A 500 -11.02 -11.57 24.06
C ARG A 500 -9.77 -12.22 23.45
N PHE A 501 -8.84 -11.39 22.95
CA PHE A 501 -7.76 -11.85 22.06
C PHE A 501 -6.38 -11.87 22.70
N LYS A 502 -6.20 -11.39 23.95
CA LYS A 502 -4.89 -11.32 24.60
C LYS A 502 -4.19 -12.67 24.69
N LYS A 503 -4.94 -13.75 24.92
CA LYS A 503 -4.41 -15.13 24.95
C LYS A 503 -3.86 -15.53 23.60
N ASP A 504 -4.63 -15.30 22.52
CA ASP A 504 -4.27 -15.69 21.15
C ASP A 504 -3.02 -14.97 20.62
N VAL A 505 -2.74 -13.76 21.13
CA VAL A 505 -1.58 -12.95 20.72
C VAL A 505 -0.31 -13.36 21.48
N ASN A 506 -0.45 -13.88 22.72
CA ASN A 506 0.69 -14.32 23.54
C ASN A 506 1.12 -15.77 23.27
N GLU A 507 0.28 -16.57 22.59
CA GLU A 507 0.55 -17.98 22.27
C GLU A 507 1.16 -18.17 20.86
N LYS A 508 1.35 -17.10 20.10
CA LYS A 508 2.01 -17.06 18.77
C LYS A 508 3.40 -16.41 18.86
#